data_c485eb2f75d59065fda150ef9f3987aa
#
_entry.id   c485eb2f75d59065fda150ef9f3987aa
#
_cell.length_a   1.000
_cell.length_b   1.000
_cell.length_c   1.000
_cell.angle_alpha   90.00
_cell.angle_beta   90.00
_cell.angle_gamma   90.00
#
_symmetry.space_group_name_H-M   'P 1'
#
loop_
_entity.id
_entity.type
_entity.pdbx_description
1 polymer ?
#
loop_
_entity_poly.entity_id
_entity_poly.type
_entity_poly.pdbx_seq_one_letter_code
_entity_poly.pdbx_strand_id
1 'polypeptide(L)'
;MFNAWFFLTVVLAIVDWIAIYRDHTTVNYFAKPATLLALIAWFTSLGGWQRGLTWFGLALIFSLAGDILLMLPDRFFIYGLYAFLITHICYIIGFNPAQPVNTLPTLLIGAGVLLISSVLFNVLRKAILLRLDQRKMETPLLIYCLALSMMLFSALLTLAQSTWTPGASGLVTTGAILFFASDGLLAYNRFVKTLPNAQFYVRIGYHLGQIALITGVLLNFSTH
;
A
#
# COMPACT_ATOMS: atom_id res chain seq x y z
N MET A 1 -3.97 -18.24 -14.13
CA MET A 1 -3.87 -17.07 -13.26
C MET A 1 -2.75 -16.12 -13.68
N PHE A 2 -1.49 -16.54 -13.77
CA PHE A 2 -0.38 -15.70 -14.22
C PHE A 2 -0.34 -15.63 -15.75
N ASN A 3 -0.63 -14.47 -16.31
CA ASN A 3 -0.67 -14.20 -17.75
C ASN A 3 0.38 -13.12 -18.13
N ALA A 4 0.41 -12.72 -19.40
CA ALA A 4 1.37 -11.74 -19.90
C ALA A 4 1.38 -10.40 -19.11
N TRP A 5 0.23 -9.95 -18.61
CA TRP A 5 0.12 -8.73 -17.82
C TRP A 5 0.81 -8.84 -16.47
N PHE A 6 0.74 -10.02 -15.81
CA PHE A 6 1.49 -10.28 -14.58
C PHE A 6 2.99 -10.17 -14.81
N PHE A 7 3.51 -10.86 -15.84
CA PHE A 7 4.93 -10.82 -16.15
C PHE A 7 5.37 -9.41 -16.55
N LEU A 8 4.54 -8.68 -17.30
CA LEU A 8 4.81 -7.28 -17.63
C LEU A 8 4.88 -6.40 -16.37
N THR A 9 3.98 -6.60 -15.40
CA THR A 9 4.04 -5.89 -14.10
C THR A 9 5.37 -6.13 -13.40
N VAL A 10 5.82 -7.38 -13.33
CA VAL A 10 7.09 -7.74 -12.68
C VAL A 10 8.28 -7.10 -13.40
N VAL A 11 8.30 -7.19 -14.74
CA VAL A 11 9.38 -6.59 -15.55
C VAL A 11 9.44 -5.08 -15.36
N LEU A 12 8.29 -4.39 -15.43
CA LEU A 12 8.22 -2.93 -15.23
C LEU A 12 8.64 -2.52 -13.81
N ALA A 13 8.26 -3.30 -12.79
CA ALA A 13 8.72 -3.06 -11.42
C ALA A 13 10.26 -3.15 -11.32
N ILE A 14 10.86 -4.18 -11.91
CA ILE A 14 12.34 -4.34 -11.93
C ILE A 14 12.99 -3.17 -12.70
N VAL A 15 12.42 -2.77 -13.82
CA VAL A 15 12.92 -1.60 -14.59
C VAL A 15 12.87 -0.33 -13.73
N ASP A 16 11.78 -0.09 -13.00
CA ASP A 16 11.64 1.06 -12.08
C ASP A 16 12.68 1.00 -10.95
N TRP A 17 12.91 -0.18 -10.35
CA TRP A 17 13.92 -0.35 -9.30
C TRP A 17 15.34 -0.08 -9.80
N ILE A 18 15.70 -0.59 -11.00
CA ILE A 18 17.00 -0.31 -11.62
C ILE A 18 17.12 1.17 -11.96
N ALA A 19 16.07 1.79 -12.49
CA ALA A 19 16.06 3.19 -12.85
C ALA A 19 16.28 4.10 -11.63
N ILE A 20 15.62 3.83 -10.51
CA ILE A 20 15.80 4.63 -9.29
C ILE A 20 17.16 4.37 -8.63
N TYR A 21 17.67 3.13 -8.67
CA TYR A 21 19.00 2.81 -8.14
C TYR A 21 20.13 3.49 -8.93
N ARG A 22 19.92 3.70 -10.24
CA ARG A 22 20.87 4.34 -11.16
C ARG A 22 20.60 5.83 -11.39
N ASP A 23 19.68 6.44 -10.64
CA ASP A 23 19.27 7.84 -10.78
C ASP A 23 18.77 8.22 -12.21
N HIS A 24 18.21 7.25 -12.94
CA HIS A 24 17.62 7.49 -14.25
C HIS A 24 16.19 8.06 -14.12
N THR A 25 16.09 9.37 -13.86
CA THR A 25 14.82 10.06 -13.58
C THR A 25 13.78 9.91 -14.68
N THR A 26 14.18 9.99 -15.96
CA THR A 26 13.24 9.86 -17.10
C THR A 26 12.60 8.47 -17.14
N VAL A 27 13.40 7.41 -17.02
CA VAL A 27 12.89 6.03 -17.02
C VAL A 27 11.95 5.80 -15.83
N ASN A 28 12.35 6.26 -14.63
CA ASN A 28 11.54 6.19 -13.43
C ASN A 28 10.18 6.87 -13.60
N TYR A 29 10.13 8.03 -14.28
CA TYR A 29 8.90 8.79 -14.49
C TYR A 29 7.83 8.01 -15.26
N PHE A 30 8.25 7.13 -16.16
CA PHE A 30 7.34 6.28 -16.94
C PHE A 30 7.16 4.88 -16.32
N ALA A 31 8.23 4.27 -15.82
CA ALA A 31 8.21 2.89 -15.32
C ALA A 31 7.30 2.72 -14.10
N LYS A 32 7.31 3.66 -13.16
CA LYS A 32 6.49 3.60 -11.95
C LYS A 32 4.99 3.54 -12.27
N PRO A 33 4.38 4.49 -12.97
CA PRO A 33 2.96 4.41 -13.29
C PRO A 33 2.64 3.24 -14.24
N ALA A 34 3.56 2.89 -15.16
CA ALA A 34 3.38 1.76 -16.06
C ALA A 34 3.28 0.43 -15.30
N THR A 35 4.01 0.26 -14.19
CA THR A 35 3.89 -0.92 -13.31
C THR A 35 2.48 -1.07 -12.77
N LEU A 36 1.89 0.00 -12.25
CA LEU A 36 0.51 -0.02 -11.74
C LEU A 36 -0.52 -0.20 -12.85
N LEU A 37 -0.31 0.40 -14.03
CA LEU A 37 -1.18 0.17 -15.19
C LEU A 37 -1.18 -1.30 -15.63
N ALA A 38 0.00 -1.94 -15.67
CA ALA A 38 0.10 -3.37 -15.98
C ALA A 38 -0.58 -4.23 -14.90
N LEU A 39 -0.44 -3.87 -13.61
CA LEU A 39 -1.11 -4.54 -12.50
C LEU A 39 -2.65 -4.40 -12.60
N ILE A 40 -3.16 -3.22 -12.95
CA ILE A 40 -4.58 -2.98 -13.20
C ILE A 40 -5.06 -3.82 -14.39
N ALA A 41 -4.28 -3.88 -15.48
CA ALA A 41 -4.61 -4.68 -16.64
C ALA A 41 -4.65 -6.18 -16.30
N TRP A 42 -3.69 -6.66 -15.49
CA TRP A 42 -3.72 -8.03 -14.98
C TRP A 42 -4.95 -8.31 -14.13
N PHE A 43 -5.26 -7.46 -13.15
CA PHE A 43 -6.44 -7.55 -12.32
C PHE A 43 -7.73 -7.59 -13.15
N THR A 44 -7.85 -6.68 -14.13
CA THR A 44 -8.99 -6.59 -15.05
C THR A 44 -9.13 -7.85 -15.90
N SER A 45 -8.03 -8.39 -16.42
CA SER A 45 -8.03 -9.59 -17.27
C SER A 45 -8.50 -10.86 -16.56
N LEU A 46 -8.50 -10.86 -15.22
CA LEU A 46 -8.97 -11.95 -14.38
C LEU A 46 -10.35 -11.69 -13.75
N GLY A 47 -11.11 -10.73 -14.29
CA GLY A 47 -12.45 -10.42 -13.81
C GLY A 47 -12.47 -9.61 -12.52
N GLY A 48 -11.42 -8.87 -12.23
CA GLY A 48 -11.20 -8.12 -10.98
C GLY A 48 -12.22 -7.04 -10.64
N TRP A 49 -13.20 -6.75 -11.52
CA TRP A 49 -14.26 -5.77 -11.26
C TRP A 49 -15.58 -6.40 -10.82
N GLN A 50 -15.60 -7.73 -10.60
CA GLN A 50 -16.80 -8.51 -10.27
C GLN A 50 -16.75 -9.02 -8.82
N ARG A 51 -17.89 -9.45 -8.30
CA ARG A 51 -18.02 -10.23 -7.05
C ARG A 51 -17.32 -9.64 -5.82
N GLY A 52 -17.42 -8.34 -5.58
CA GLY A 52 -16.82 -7.71 -4.40
C GLY A 52 -15.35 -7.29 -4.59
N LEU A 53 -14.74 -7.63 -5.74
CA LEU A 53 -13.37 -7.23 -6.09
C LEU A 53 -13.24 -5.75 -6.47
N THR A 54 -14.34 -5.06 -6.77
CA THR A 54 -14.36 -3.66 -7.22
C THR A 54 -13.57 -2.73 -6.31
N TRP A 55 -13.61 -2.93 -4.99
CA TRP A 55 -12.88 -2.10 -4.04
C TRP A 55 -11.37 -2.22 -4.20
N PHE A 56 -10.86 -3.40 -4.54
CA PHE A 56 -9.44 -3.62 -4.84
C PHE A 56 -9.03 -2.95 -6.16
N GLY A 57 -9.91 -2.98 -7.16
CA GLY A 57 -9.70 -2.25 -8.41
C GLY A 57 -9.66 -0.73 -8.20
N LEU A 58 -10.57 -0.18 -7.41
CA LEU A 58 -10.55 1.23 -7.02
C LEU A 58 -9.28 1.58 -6.24
N ALA A 59 -8.84 0.71 -5.32
CA ALA A 59 -7.58 0.90 -4.60
C ALA A 59 -6.40 1.02 -5.56
N LEU A 60 -6.31 0.19 -6.59
CA LEU A 60 -5.27 0.29 -7.62
C LEU A 60 -5.34 1.59 -8.42
N ILE A 61 -6.54 2.06 -8.80
CA ILE A 61 -6.72 3.32 -9.53
C ILE A 61 -6.23 4.50 -8.67
N PHE A 62 -6.64 4.56 -7.40
CA PHE A 62 -6.19 5.64 -6.51
C PHE A 62 -4.71 5.52 -6.15
N SER A 63 -4.15 4.31 -6.07
CA SER A 63 -2.71 4.11 -5.96
C SER A 63 -1.95 4.68 -7.16
N LEU A 64 -2.44 4.43 -8.38
CA LEU A 64 -1.87 5.00 -9.60
C LEU A 64 -1.91 6.54 -9.58
N ALA A 65 -3.05 7.12 -9.19
CA ALA A 65 -3.17 8.57 -9.04
C ALA A 65 -2.18 9.11 -7.98
N GLY A 66 -2.05 8.44 -6.84
CA GLY A 66 -1.08 8.76 -5.80
C GLY A 66 0.35 8.69 -6.30
N ASP A 67 0.69 7.65 -7.05
CA ASP A 67 2.01 7.48 -7.65
C ASP A 67 2.38 8.64 -8.57
N ILE A 68 1.46 9.03 -9.44
CA ILE A 68 1.67 10.16 -10.35
C ILE A 68 1.83 11.47 -9.55
N LEU A 69 0.93 11.73 -8.59
CA LEU A 69 0.94 12.96 -7.80
C LEU A 69 2.21 13.11 -6.94
N LEU A 70 2.72 12.01 -6.37
CA LEU A 70 3.96 12.03 -5.57
C LEU A 70 5.23 12.19 -6.43
N MET A 71 5.15 12.02 -7.75
CA MET A 71 6.24 12.31 -8.69
C MET A 71 6.28 13.75 -9.14
N LEU A 72 5.18 14.50 -8.95
CA LEU A 72 5.06 15.92 -9.27
C LEU A 72 5.73 16.80 -8.21
N PRO A 73 5.91 18.11 -8.47
CA PRO A 73 6.49 19.04 -7.50
C PRO A 73 5.80 19.00 -6.14
N ASP A 74 6.53 19.38 -5.08
CA ASP A 74 6.11 19.26 -3.66
C ASP A 74 4.73 19.83 -3.33
N ARG A 75 4.23 20.80 -4.08
CA ARG A 75 2.86 21.33 -3.92
C ARG A 75 1.77 20.28 -4.13
N PHE A 76 2.07 19.20 -4.84
CA PHE A 76 1.13 18.10 -5.11
C PHE A 76 1.22 16.96 -4.09
N PHE A 77 2.19 17.00 -3.18
CA PHE A 77 2.40 15.94 -2.19
C PHE A 77 1.14 15.62 -1.38
N ILE A 78 0.43 16.64 -0.92
CA ILE A 78 -0.79 16.46 -0.12
C ILE A 78 -1.90 15.74 -0.90
N TYR A 79 -2.02 16.01 -2.20
CA TYR A 79 -3.00 15.34 -3.06
C TYR A 79 -2.61 13.87 -3.29
N GLY A 80 -1.31 13.56 -3.42
CA GLY A 80 -0.80 12.20 -3.45
C GLY A 80 -1.12 11.43 -2.16
N LEU A 81 -0.95 12.09 -1.00
CA LEU A 81 -1.31 11.54 0.30
C LEU A 81 -2.82 11.23 0.38
N TYR A 82 -3.68 12.12 -0.11
CA TYR A 82 -5.13 11.88 -0.16
C TYR A 82 -5.51 10.76 -1.13
N ALA A 83 -4.85 10.64 -2.28
CA ALA A 83 -5.08 9.53 -3.19
C ALA A 83 -4.76 8.18 -2.52
N PHE A 84 -3.61 8.06 -1.85
CA PHE A 84 -3.27 6.86 -1.09
C PHE A 84 -4.17 6.65 0.14
N LEU A 85 -4.65 7.71 0.78
CA LEU A 85 -5.66 7.59 1.83
C LEU A 85 -6.92 6.89 1.32
N ILE A 86 -7.42 7.28 0.14
CA ILE A 86 -8.56 6.63 -0.50
C ILE A 86 -8.22 5.19 -0.87
N THR A 87 -7.00 4.91 -1.34
CA THR A 87 -6.50 3.55 -1.56
C THR A 87 -6.68 2.68 -0.32
N HIS A 88 -6.22 3.17 0.85
CA HIS A 88 -6.34 2.42 2.10
C HIS A 88 -7.79 2.20 2.50
N ILE A 89 -8.66 3.21 2.34
CA ILE A 89 -10.10 3.06 2.60
C ILE A 89 -10.70 1.99 1.69
N CYS A 90 -10.36 1.99 0.40
CA CYS A 90 -10.84 0.96 -0.52
C CYS A 90 -10.37 -0.44 -0.11
N TYR A 91 -9.10 -0.61 0.27
CA TYR A 91 -8.59 -1.88 0.79
C TYR A 91 -9.31 -2.31 2.08
N ILE A 92 -9.52 -1.38 3.04
CA ILE A 92 -10.26 -1.66 4.27
C ILE A 92 -11.66 -2.21 3.96
N ILE A 93 -12.38 -1.55 3.06
CA ILE A 93 -13.72 -2.00 2.65
C ILE A 93 -13.65 -3.37 1.97
N GLY A 94 -12.67 -3.57 1.09
CA GLY A 94 -12.49 -4.83 0.36
C GLY A 94 -12.15 -6.02 1.26
N PHE A 95 -11.38 -5.81 2.33
CA PHE A 95 -10.99 -6.88 3.28
C PHE A 95 -12.02 -7.12 4.38
N ASN A 96 -12.87 -6.14 4.70
CA ASN A 96 -13.79 -6.27 5.82
C ASN A 96 -14.95 -7.21 5.48
N PRO A 97 -15.03 -8.35 6.17
CA PRO A 97 -16.19 -9.20 6.10
C PRO A 97 -17.35 -8.57 6.86
N ALA A 98 -18.55 -8.99 6.52
CA ALA A 98 -19.80 -8.56 7.17
C ALA A 98 -19.92 -8.94 8.65
N GLN A 99 -18.96 -9.69 9.22
CA GLN A 99 -18.99 -10.15 10.61
C GLN A 99 -17.72 -9.77 11.37
N PRO A 100 -17.86 -9.08 12.51
CA PRO A 100 -16.72 -8.82 13.39
C PRO A 100 -16.27 -10.13 14.05
N VAL A 101 -14.97 -10.42 13.96
CA VAL A 101 -14.37 -11.59 14.62
C VAL A 101 -13.83 -11.13 15.98
N ASN A 102 -14.66 -11.29 17.04
CA ASN A 102 -14.25 -11.00 18.42
C ASN A 102 -13.56 -12.21 19.04
N THR A 103 -12.32 -12.44 18.69
CA THR A 103 -11.49 -13.53 19.22
C THR A 103 -10.22 -12.98 19.85
N LEU A 104 -9.59 -13.76 20.74
CA LEU A 104 -8.30 -13.40 21.32
C LEU A 104 -7.23 -13.09 20.24
N PRO A 105 -7.09 -13.87 19.14
CA PRO A 105 -6.21 -13.52 18.05
C PRO A 105 -6.47 -12.13 17.46
N THR A 106 -7.73 -11.76 17.24
CA THR A 106 -8.12 -10.44 16.72
C THR A 106 -7.66 -9.31 17.64
N LEU A 107 -7.83 -9.49 18.96
CA LEU A 107 -7.39 -8.50 19.95
C LEU A 107 -5.87 -8.35 19.97
N LEU A 108 -5.14 -9.47 19.91
CA LEU A 108 -3.67 -9.46 19.87
C LEU A 108 -3.12 -8.81 18.60
N ILE A 109 -3.70 -9.11 17.43
CA ILE A 109 -3.37 -8.46 16.18
C ILE A 109 -3.62 -6.95 16.28
N GLY A 110 -4.80 -6.54 16.77
CA GLY A 110 -5.15 -5.14 16.96
C GLY A 110 -4.18 -4.41 17.89
N ALA A 111 -3.84 -5.01 19.03
CA ALA A 111 -2.87 -4.46 19.97
C ALA A 111 -1.47 -4.30 19.33
N GLY A 112 -1.01 -5.29 18.58
CA GLY A 112 0.26 -5.24 17.85
C GLY A 112 0.30 -4.12 16.79
N VAL A 113 -0.75 -4.01 15.98
CA VAL A 113 -0.88 -2.94 14.99
C VAL A 113 -0.93 -1.56 15.64
N LEU A 114 -1.71 -1.40 16.70
CA LEU A 114 -1.79 -0.14 17.46
C LEU A 114 -0.43 0.26 18.05
N LEU A 115 0.31 -0.69 18.61
CA LEU A 115 1.63 -0.44 19.16
C LEU A 115 2.60 0.07 18.09
N ILE A 116 2.75 -0.66 16.99
CA ILE A 116 3.67 -0.29 15.89
C ILE A 116 3.28 1.04 15.28
N SER A 117 1.99 1.26 15.03
CA SER A 117 1.46 2.51 14.46
C SER A 117 1.66 3.70 15.40
N SER A 118 1.48 3.51 16.71
CA SER A 118 1.71 4.54 17.72
C SER A 118 3.18 4.95 17.78
N VAL A 119 4.09 3.97 17.70
CA VAL A 119 5.55 4.26 17.66
C VAL A 119 5.89 5.07 16.41
N LEU A 120 5.45 4.61 15.22
CA LEU A 120 5.69 5.33 13.96
C LEU A 120 5.13 6.75 14.00
N PHE A 121 3.86 6.89 14.39
CA PHE A 121 3.20 8.21 14.46
C PHE A 121 3.90 9.15 15.43
N ASN A 122 4.29 8.68 16.63
CA ASN A 122 5.00 9.51 17.60
C ASN A 122 6.36 10.00 17.09
N VAL A 123 7.09 9.17 16.36
CA VAL A 123 8.38 9.55 15.72
C VAL A 123 8.13 10.65 14.69
N LEU A 124 7.16 10.46 13.79
CA LEU A 124 6.81 11.41 12.73
C LEU A 124 6.29 12.73 13.33
N ARG A 125 5.39 12.67 14.31
CA ARG A 125 4.81 13.83 14.98
C ARG A 125 5.88 14.69 15.65
N LYS A 126 6.79 14.07 16.40
CA LYS A 126 7.90 14.82 17.03
C LYS A 126 8.72 15.57 15.99
N ALA A 127 9.05 14.96 14.87
CA ALA A 127 9.81 15.60 13.81
C ALA A 127 9.06 16.77 13.15
N ILE A 128 7.74 16.62 12.90
CA ILE A 128 6.89 17.65 12.32
C ILE A 128 6.73 18.84 13.27
N LEU A 129 6.51 18.60 14.56
CA LEU A 129 6.33 19.67 15.55
C LEU A 129 7.59 20.53 15.74
N LEU A 130 8.77 19.98 15.47
CA LEU A 130 10.03 20.74 15.51
C LEU A 130 10.23 21.65 14.30
N ARG A 131 9.44 21.50 13.23
CA ARG A 131 9.52 22.29 12.00
C ARG A 131 8.25 23.09 11.78
N LEU A 132 8.33 24.40 12.01
CA LEU A 132 7.16 25.30 11.94
C LEU A 132 6.44 25.28 10.59
N ASP A 133 7.19 25.14 9.49
CA ASP A 133 6.68 25.05 8.13
C ASP A 133 5.89 23.76 7.84
N GLN A 134 6.11 22.72 8.64
CA GLN A 134 5.50 21.40 8.45
C GLN A 134 4.33 21.11 9.39
N ARG A 135 4.07 21.96 10.38
CA ARG A 135 3.00 21.74 11.38
C ARG A 135 1.61 21.52 10.78
N LYS A 136 1.32 22.15 9.65
CA LYS A 136 0.06 21.94 8.91
C LYS A 136 -0.11 20.49 8.40
N MET A 137 0.96 19.70 8.37
CA MET A 137 0.93 18.29 7.95
C MET A 137 0.58 17.34 9.10
N GLU A 138 0.52 17.78 10.35
CA GLU A 138 0.24 16.90 11.51
C GLU A 138 -1.10 16.18 11.37
N THR A 139 -2.19 16.91 11.11
CA THR A 139 -3.53 16.32 10.98
C THR A 139 -3.67 15.43 9.75
N PRO A 140 -3.27 15.83 8.53
CA PRO A 140 -3.29 14.95 7.37
C PRO A 140 -2.49 13.67 7.58
N LEU A 141 -1.31 13.76 8.19
CA LEU A 141 -0.47 12.60 8.45
C LEU A 141 -1.09 11.66 9.50
N LEU A 142 -1.71 12.21 10.55
CA LEU A 142 -2.44 11.39 11.54
C LEU A 142 -3.55 10.57 10.87
N ILE A 143 -4.39 11.23 10.07
CA ILE A 143 -5.48 10.56 9.36
C ILE A 143 -4.93 9.47 8.44
N TYR A 144 -3.84 9.78 7.74
CA TYR A 144 -3.17 8.82 6.87
C TYR A 144 -2.62 7.60 7.64
N CYS A 145 -1.91 7.83 8.75
CA CYS A 145 -1.38 6.76 9.59
C CYS A 145 -2.49 5.88 10.16
N LEU A 146 -3.62 6.46 10.54
CA LEU A 146 -4.79 5.71 11.01
C LEU A 146 -5.35 4.81 9.89
N ALA A 147 -5.55 5.34 8.68
CA ALA A 147 -6.07 4.57 7.56
C ALA A 147 -5.11 3.45 7.13
N LEU A 148 -3.80 3.73 7.06
CA LEU A 148 -2.76 2.76 6.77
C LEU A 148 -2.74 1.63 7.82
N SER A 149 -2.88 1.98 9.10
CA SER A 149 -2.94 1.02 10.22
C SER A 149 -4.20 0.16 10.16
N MET A 150 -5.34 0.77 9.86
CA MET A 150 -6.60 0.05 9.69
C MET A 150 -6.58 -0.89 8.47
N MET A 151 -5.92 -0.49 7.39
CA MET A 151 -5.71 -1.35 6.22
C MET A 151 -4.85 -2.56 6.60
N LEU A 152 -3.73 -2.35 7.30
CA LEU A 152 -2.88 -3.44 7.79
C LEU A 152 -3.66 -4.37 8.73
N PHE A 153 -4.42 -3.83 9.67
CA PHE A 153 -5.26 -4.60 10.57
C PHE A 153 -6.30 -5.45 9.82
N SER A 154 -7.03 -4.82 8.86
CA SER A 154 -8.03 -5.52 8.05
C SER A 154 -7.43 -6.67 7.23
N ALA A 155 -6.23 -6.46 6.66
CA ALA A 155 -5.51 -7.49 5.94
C ALA A 155 -5.06 -8.65 6.86
N LEU A 156 -4.55 -8.34 8.06
CA LEU A 156 -4.16 -9.36 9.06
C LEU A 156 -5.35 -10.16 9.55
N LEU A 157 -6.55 -9.56 9.66
CA LEU A 157 -7.75 -10.27 10.04
C LEU A 157 -8.14 -11.39 9.07
N THR A 158 -7.73 -11.32 7.81
CA THR A 158 -7.98 -12.40 6.84
C THR A 158 -7.38 -13.75 7.28
N LEU A 159 -6.31 -13.73 8.10
CA LEU A 159 -5.71 -14.95 8.68
C LEU A 159 -6.66 -15.67 9.66
N ALA A 160 -7.60 -14.96 10.27
CA ALA A 160 -8.56 -15.51 11.25
C ALA A 160 -9.95 -15.77 10.63
N GLN A 161 -10.12 -15.51 9.32
CA GLN A 161 -11.40 -15.65 8.64
C GLN A 161 -11.46 -16.95 7.84
N SER A 162 -12.50 -17.74 8.08
CA SER A 162 -12.74 -19.00 7.34
C SER A 162 -13.06 -18.81 5.86
N THR A 163 -13.42 -17.59 5.45
CA THR A 163 -13.69 -17.21 4.04
C THR A 163 -12.42 -17.00 3.23
N TRP A 164 -11.25 -16.99 3.86
CA TRP A 164 -9.96 -16.84 3.20
C TRP A 164 -9.16 -18.14 3.24
N THR A 165 -8.63 -18.54 2.07
CA THR A 165 -7.70 -19.66 2.03
C THR A 165 -6.36 -19.28 2.68
N PRO A 166 -5.64 -20.21 3.35
CA PRO A 166 -4.37 -19.90 4.02
C PRO A 166 -3.32 -19.27 3.09
N GLY A 167 -3.25 -19.70 1.83
CA GLY A 167 -2.33 -19.13 0.84
C GLY A 167 -2.69 -17.69 0.46
N ALA A 168 -3.98 -17.42 0.27
CA ALA A 168 -4.48 -16.09 -0.07
C ALA A 168 -4.29 -15.10 1.09
N SER A 169 -4.69 -15.48 2.30
CA SER A 169 -4.52 -14.65 3.50
C SER A 169 -3.04 -14.38 3.82
N GLY A 170 -2.15 -15.37 3.61
CA GLY A 170 -0.72 -15.20 3.77
C GLY A 170 -0.13 -14.16 2.80
N LEU A 171 -0.55 -14.20 1.51
CA LEU A 171 -0.13 -13.20 0.51
C LEU A 171 -0.65 -11.81 0.83
N VAL A 172 -1.93 -11.69 1.16
CA VAL A 172 -2.55 -10.40 1.54
C VAL A 172 -1.84 -9.79 2.75
N THR A 173 -1.61 -10.58 3.79
CA THR A 173 -0.90 -10.15 5.01
C THR A 173 0.52 -9.67 4.68
N THR A 174 1.28 -10.47 3.92
CA THR A 174 2.64 -10.10 3.51
C THR A 174 2.63 -8.81 2.69
N GLY A 175 1.69 -8.69 1.75
CA GLY A 175 1.53 -7.49 0.93
C GLY A 175 1.21 -6.25 1.75
N ALA A 176 0.31 -6.35 2.73
CA ALA A 176 -0.05 -5.25 3.62
C ALA A 176 1.12 -4.82 4.52
N ILE A 177 1.91 -5.76 5.04
CA ILE A 177 3.11 -5.48 5.82
C ILE A 177 4.14 -4.73 4.98
N LEU A 178 4.40 -5.18 3.74
CA LEU A 178 5.34 -4.52 2.82
C LEU A 178 4.87 -3.11 2.46
N PHE A 179 3.57 -2.93 2.22
CA PHE A 179 3.00 -1.62 1.94
C PHE A 179 3.13 -0.69 3.15
N PHE A 180 2.76 -1.15 4.34
CA PHE A 180 2.89 -0.39 5.59
C PHE A 180 4.35 0.03 5.85
N ALA A 181 5.29 -0.89 5.69
CA ALA A 181 6.72 -0.61 5.86
C ALA A 181 7.25 0.40 4.83
N SER A 182 6.82 0.27 3.57
CA SER A 182 7.14 1.20 2.49
C SER A 182 6.68 2.63 2.80
N ASP A 183 5.42 2.79 3.19
CA ASP A 183 4.84 4.09 3.50
C ASP A 183 5.45 4.69 4.78
N GLY A 184 5.70 3.86 5.78
CA GLY A 184 6.42 4.26 6.98
C GLY A 184 7.83 4.79 6.67
N LEU A 185 8.55 4.08 5.79
CA LEU A 185 9.88 4.50 5.33
C LEU A 185 9.82 5.79 4.50
N LEU A 186 8.82 5.92 3.62
CA LEU A 186 8.59 7.14 2.84
C LEU A 186 8.36 8.34 3.76
N ALA A 187 7.47 8.20 4.73
CA ALA A 187 7.17 9.25 5.71
C ALA A 187 8.40 9.58 6.58
N TYR A 188 9.11 8.57 7.07
CA TYR A 188 10.34 8.77 7.83
C TYR A 188 11.40 9.54 7.03
N ASN A 189 11.64 9.10 5.79
CA ASN A 189 12.63 9.74 4.90
C ASN A 189 12.27 11.20 4.59
N ARG A 190 10.97 11.52 4.51
CA ARG A 190 10.50 12.87 4.22
C ARG A 190 10.51 13.79 5.45
N PHE A 191 10.02 13.31 6.58
CA PHE A 191 9.73 14.17 7.74
C PHE A 191 10.78 14.11 8.84
N VAL A 192 11.51 12.99 8.97
CA VAL A 192 12.48 12.78 10.06
C VAL A 192 13.91 12.98 9.57
N LYS A 193 14.37 12.09 8.72
CA LYS A 193 15.75 12.11 8.24
C LYS A 193 15.85 11.43 6.88
N THR A 194 16.53 12.08 5.94
CA THR A 194 16.87 11.49 4.65
C THR A 194 17.85 10.32 4.84
N LEU A 195 17.47 9.16 4.31
CA LEU A 195 18.24 7.94 4.38
C LEU A 195 18.82 7.60 2.99
N PRO A 196 20.03 7.03 2.91
CA PRO A 196 20.61 6.58 1.65
C PRO A 196 19.73 5.50 1.02
N ASN A 197 19.50 5.60 -0.27
CA ASN A 197 18.70 4.65 -1.06
C ASN A 197 17.25 4.41 -0.54
N ALA A 198 16.70 5.30 0.31
CA ALA A 198 15.36 5.13 0.87
C ALA A 198 14.31 4.96 -0.23
N GLN A 199 14.37 5.74 -1.29
CA GLN A 199 13.42 5.66 -2.41
C GLN A 199 13.46 4.30 -3.10
N PHE A 200 14.61 3.67 -3.21
CA PHE A 200 14.76 2.31 -3.75
C PHE A 200 14.02 1.28 -2.89
N TYR A 201 14.23 1.29 -1.57
CA TYR A 201 13.55 0.37 -0.65
C TYR A 201 12.05 0.62 -0.58
N VAL A 202 11.62 1.89 -0.59
CA VAL A 202 10.20 2.28 -0.68
C VAL A 202 9.56 1.67 -1.92
N ARG A 203 10.20 1.77 -3.09
CA ARG A 203 9.66 1.24 -4.35
C ARG A 203 9.56 -0.28 -4.35
N ILE A 204 10.57 -0.97 -3.88
CA ILE A 204 10.54 -2.44 -3.77
C ILE A 204 9.40 -2.87 -2.85
N GLY A 205 9.33 -2.31 -1.64
CA GLY A 205 8.28 -2.64 -0.66
C GLY A 205 6.88 -2.37 -1.20
N TYR A 206 6.70 -1.23 -1.85
CA TYR A 206 5.43 -0.82 -2.44
C TYR A 206 4.98 -1.76 -3.59
N HIS A 207 5.84 -1.99 -4.61
CA HIS A 207 5.47 -2.83 -5.74
C HIS A 207 5.23 -4.28 -5.33
N LEU A 208 6.11 -4.85 -4.49
CA LEU A 208 5.91 -6.20 -3.97
C LEU A 208 4.66 -6.27 -3.09
N GLY A 209 4.41 -5.24 -2.29
CA GLY A 209 3.20 -5.10 -1.49
C GLY A 209 1.94 -5.15 -2.34
N GLN A 210 1.86 -4.33 -3.39
CA GLN A 210 0.72 -4.27 -4.30
C GLN A 210 0.52 -5.60 -5.06
N ILE A 211 1.60 -6.19 -5.59
CA ILE A 211 1.54 -7.47 -6.29
C ILE A 211 1.03 -8.57 -5.36
N ALA A 212 1.55 -8.65 -4.13
CA ALA A 212 1.15 -9.67 -3.17
C ALA A 212 -0.31 -9.51 -2.72
N LEU A 213 -0.76 -8.27 -2.41
CA LEU A 213 -2.14 -7.95 -2.08
C LEU A 213 -3.09 -8.43 -3.17
N ILE A 214 -2.85 -8.01 -4.41
CA ILE A 214 -3.72 -8.35 -5.54
C ILE A 214 -3.67 -9.83 -5.88
N THR A 215 -2.50 -10.47 -5.79
CA THR A 215 -2.38 -11.92 -5.98
C THR A 215 -3.21 -12.69 -4.98
N GLY A 216 -3.11 -12.34 -3.68
CA GLY A 216 -3.87 -12.99 -2.63
C GLY A 216 -5.38 -12.81 -2.80
N VAL A 217 -5.81 -11.59 -3.13
CA VAL A 217 -7.22 -11.28 -3.42
C VAL A 217 -7.73 -12.12 -4.59
N LEU A 218 -7.04 -12.11 -5.73
CA LEU A 218 -7.43 -12.88 -6.91
C LEU A 218 -7.47 -14.39 -6.63
N LEU A 219 -6.51 -14.92 -5.87
CA LEU A 219 -6.51 -16.33 -5.46
C LEU A 219 -7.75 -16.68 -4.65
N ASN A 220 -8.11 -15.85 -3.68
CA ASN A 220 -9.25 -16.13 -2.82
C ASN A 220 -10.57 -16.15 -3.59
N PHE A 221 -10.77 -15.16 -4.47
CA PHE A 221 -12.02 -15.01 -5.20
C PHE A 221 -12.11 -15.88 -6.47
N SER A 222 -10.99 -16.46 -6.96
CA SER A 222 -11.01 -17.41 -8.07
C SER A 222 -11.37 -18.83 -7.64
N THR A 223 -11.35 -19.14 -6.34
CA THR A 223 -11.68 -20.47 -5.78
C THR A 223 -13.14 -20.58 -5.35
N HIS A 224 -13.93 -19.52 -5.50
CA HIS A 224 -15.36 -19.45 -5.23
C HIS A 224 -16.12 -18.93 -6.46
#